data_eb2bd2d0d71a9b0d50171dc381cf0b9c
#
_entry.id   eb2bd2d0d71a9b0d50171dc381cf0b9c
#
_cell.length_a   1.000
_cell.length_b   1.000
_cell.length_c   1.000
_cell.angle_alpha   90.00
_cell.angle_beta   90.00
_cell.angle_gamma   90.00
#
_symmetry.space_group_name_H-M   'P 1'
#
loop_
_entity.id
_entity.type
_entity.pdbx_description
1 polymer ?
#
loop_
_entity_poly.entity_id
_entity_poly.type
_entity_poly.pdbx_seq_one_letter_code
_entity_poly.pdbx_strand_id
1 'polypeptide(L)'
;MEKLTQLNDKLKSTGLPVVYRAWPEGEAPGLPFLCYYCEDDNPLIADAAVFFASTNVRVELYTETKDFARETLVETALADYPWQKTEIYISTEKCYMILYEIEV
;
A
#
# COMPACT_ATOMS: atom_id res chain seq x y z
N MET A 1 -4.77 -0.20 -15.48
CA MET A 1 -5.82 0.49 -14.75
C MET A 1 -5.33 1.84 -14.28
N GLU A 2 -6.05 2.85 -14.70
CA GLU A 2 -5.61 4.22 -14.45
C GLU A 2 -5.56 4.57 -12.97
N LYS A 3 -6.54 4.09 -12.19
CA LYS A 3 -6.57 4.38 -10.75
C LYS A 3 -5.37 3.79 -10.02
N LEU A 4 -4.96 2.59 -10.37
CA LEU A 4 -3.79 1.97 -9.76
C LEU A 4 -2.50 2.63 -10.24
N THR A 5 -2.46 3.10 -11.47
CA THR A 5 -1.32 3.85 -11.97
C THR A 5 -1.15 5.15 -11.19
N GLN A 6 -2.24 5.85 -10.93
CA GLN A 6 -2.19 7.08 -10.13
C GLN A 6 -1.71 6.80 -8.71
N LEU A 7 -2.21 5.72 -8.11
CA LEU A 7 -1.77 5.33 -6.77
C LEU A 7 -0.28 5.00 -6.78
N ASN A 8 0.17 4.23 -7.75
CA ASN A 8 1.57 3.88 -7.87
C ASN A 8 2.46 5.13 -7.96
N ASP A 9 2.03 6.12 -8.75
CA ASP A 9 2.78 7.37 -8.89
C ASP A 9 2.83 8.14 -7.56
N LYS A 10 1.72 8.16 -6.83
CA LYS A 10 1.67 8.80 -5.53
C LYS A 10 2.61 8.12 -4.53
N LEU A 11 2.62 6.79 -4.52
CA LEU A 11 3.49 6.06 -3.63
C LEU A 11 4.97 6.27 -3.99
N LYS A 12 5.27 6.31 -5.27
CA LYS A 12 6.64 6.59 -5.71
C LYS A 12 7.11 8.00 -5.35
N SER A 13 6.17 8.92 -5.20
CA SER A 13 6.52 10.29 -4.81
C SER A 13 7.08 10.38 -3.40
N THR A 14 6.93 9.33 -2.59
CA THR A 14 7.53 9.28 -1.26
C THR A 14 9.05 9.14 -1.30
N GLY A 15 9.60 8.72 -2.45
CA GLY A 15 11.02 8.42 -2.56
C GLY A 15 11.39 7.02 -2.13
N LEU A 16 10.45 6.23 -1.64
CA LEU A 16 10.69 4.86 -1.20
C LEU A 16 10.55 3.89 -2.37
N PRO A 17 11.29 2.76 -2.36
CA PRO A 17 11.04 1.70 -3.34
C PRO A 17 9.62 1.18 -3.22
N VAL A 18 8.95 0.98 -4.35
CA VAL A 18 7.55 0.56 -4.41
C VAL A 18 7.41 -0.61 -5.36
N VAL A 19 6.66 -1.64 -4.93
CA VAL A 19 6.39 -2.80 -5.77
C VAL A 19 4.91 -3.19 -5.63
N TYR A 20 4.36 -3.72 -6.71
CA TYR A 20 3.03 -4.29 -6.65
C TYR A 20 3.13 -5.70 -6.08
N ARG A 21 2.42 -5.97 -5.00
CA ARG A 21 2.27 -7.23 -4.29
C ARG A 21 3.54 -7.71 -3.59
N ALA A 22 4.59 -8.06 -4.30
CA ALA A 22 5.79 -8.59 -3.66
C ALA A 22 7.00 -8.40 -4.56
N TRP A 23 8.17 -8.31 -3.93
CA TRP A 23 9.43 -8.25 -4.67
C TRP A 23 9.76 -9.62 -5.24
N PRO A 24 10.33 -9.68 -6.46
CA PRO A 24 10.83 -10.95 -6.96
C PRO A 24 11.84 -11.54 -5.99
N GLU A 25 11.93 -12.86 -5.96
CA GLU A 25 12.85 -13.54 -5.06
C GLU A 25 14.27 -13.03 -5.26
N GLY A 26 14.92 -12.68 -4.18
CA GLY A 26 16.29 -12.19 -4.19
C GLY A 26 16.46 -10.74 -4.61
N GLU A 27 15.35 -10.04 -4.93
CA GLU A 27 15.43 -8.65 -5.41
C GLU A 27 14.89 -7.62 -4.45
N ALA A 28 14.45 -8.03 -3.27
CA ALA A 28 13.94 -7.08 -2.29
C ALA A 28 15.04 -6.10 -1.86
N PRO A 29 14.78 -4.79 -1.90
CA PRO A 29 15.75 -3.83 -1.40
C PRO A 29 15.80 -3.90 0.12
N GLY A 30 16.78 -3.23 0.69
CA GLY A 30 16.76 -3.03 2.14
C GLY A 30 15.58 -2.19 2.57
N LEU A 31 15.21 -2.31 3.84
CA LEU A 31 14.16 -1.49 4.41
C LEU A 31 14.61 -0.03 4.46
N PRO A 32 13.69 0.92 4.32
CA PRO A 32 12.24 0.77 4.17
C PRO A 32 11.83 0.61 2.72
N PHE A 33 10.66 -0.01 2.52
CA PHE A 33 10.05 -0.08 1.19
C PHE A 33 8.53 -0.21 1.31
N LEU A 34 7.84 -0.05 0.17
CA LEU A 34 6.40 -0.15 0.08
C LEU A 34 6.00 -1.28 -0.84
N CYS A 35 4.96 -2.00 -0.44
CA CYS A 35 4.25 -2.94 -1.29
C CYS A 35 2.78 -2.53 -1.30
N TYR A 36 2.11 -2.73 -2.43
CA TYR A 36 0.67 -2.51 -2.46
C TYR A 36 0.02 -3.55 -3.38
N TYR A 37 -1.24 -3.87 -3.10
CA TYR A 37 -1.96 -4.82 -3.93
C TYR A 37 -3.46 -4.68 -3.71
N CYS A 38 -4.22 -5.13 -4.70
CA CYS A 38 -5.67 -5.20 -4.58
C CYS A 38 -6.00 -6.40 -3.71
N GLU A 39 -6.75 -6.16 -2.64
CA GLU A 39 -7.09 -7.24 -1.71
C GLU A 39 -8.11 -8.17 -2.33
N ASP A 40 -9.16 -7.61 -2.88
CA ASP A 40 -10.18 -8.36 -3.59
C ASP A 40 -10.98 -7.41 -4.47
N ASP A 41 -11.65 -7.96 -5.45
CA ASP A 41 -12.56 -7.18 -6.26
C ASP A 41 -13.88 -7.06 -5.52
N ASN A 42 -14.52 -5.92 -5.70
CA ASN A 42 -15.85 -5.73 -5.19
C ASN A 42 -16.79 -6.67 -5.93
N PRO A 43 -17.45 -7.62 -5.25
CA PRO A 43 -18.30 -8.60 -5.92
C PRO A 43 -19.48 -7.98 -6.65
N LEU A 44 -19.84 -6.76 -6.34
CA LEU A 44 -20.90 -6.06 -7.05
C LEU A 44 -20.57 -5.78 -8.50
N ILE A 45 -19.33 -5.95 -8.87
CA ILE A 45 -18.91 -5.83 -10.27
C ILE A 45 -19.65 -6.79 -11.16
N ALA A 46 -20.06 -7.93 -10.64
CA ALA A 46 -20.79 -8.92 -11.42
C ALA A 46 -22.11 -8.38 -11.98
N ASP A 47 -22.67 -7.36 -11.34
CA ASP A 47 -23.86 -6.70 -11.85
C ASP A 47 -23.47 -5.51 -12.71
N ALA A 48 -24.41 -4.80 -13.21
CA ALA A 48 -24.14 -3.60 -14.00
C ALA A 48 -23.62 -2.44 -13.14
N ALA A 49 -23.28 -2.69 -11.91
CA ALA A 49 -22.85 -1.66 -10.98
C ALA A 49 -21.37 -1.27 -11.17
N VAL A 50 -20.80 -1.61 -12.29
CA VAL A 50 -19.39 -1.34 -12.58
C VAL A 50 -19.02 0.14 -12.41
N PHE A 51 -19.97 1.04 -12.59
CA PHE A 51 -19.72 2.48 -12.44
C PHE A 51 -19.42 2.88 -11.00
N PHE A 52 -19.82 2.05 -10.08
CA PHE A 52 -19.64 2.32 -8.65
C PHE A 52 -18.65 1.34 -8.02
N ALA A 53 -18.04 0.50 -8.86
CA ALA A 53 -17.09 -0.45 -8.36
C ALA A 53 -15.92 0.29 -7.75
N SER A 54 -15.58 -0.07 -6.55
CA SER A 54 -14.38 0.39 -5.88
C SER A 54 -13.47 -0.79 -5.66
N THR A 55 -12.19 -0.52 -5.54
CA THR A 55 -11.20 -1.55 -5.31
C THR A 55 -10.57 -1.31 -3.95
N ASN A 56 -10.59 -2.35 -3.13
CA ASN A 56 -9.91 -2.30 -1.84
C ASN A 56 -8.43 -2.60 -2.08
N VAL A 57 -7.60 -1.69 -1.63
CA VAL A 57 -6.16 -1.80 -1.83
C VAL A 57 -5.49 -1.76 -0.47
N ARG A 58 -4.51 -2.63 -0.28
CA ARG A 58 -3.65 -2.64 0.89
C ARG A 58 -2.32 -2.02 0.50
N VAL A 59 -1.88 -1.06 1.30
CA VAL A 59 -0.56 -0.44 1.14
C VAL A 59 0.23 -0.80 2.39
N GLU A 60 1.37 -1.44 2.21
CA GLU A 60 2.17 -1.91 3.33
C GLU A 60 3.51 -1.20 3.32
N LEU A 61 3.80 -0.50 4.41
CA LEU A 61 5.10 0.15 4.63
C LEU A 61 5.90 -0.73 5.58
N TYR A 62 7.05 -1.19 5.11
CA TYR A 62 7.96 -1.99 5.92
C TYR A 62 9.13 -1.14 6.37
N THR A 63 9.40 -1.10 7.67
CA THR A 63 10.50 -0.34 8.24
C THR A 63 11.24 -1.19 9.28
N GLU A 64 12.52 -0.95 9.43
CA GLU A 64 13.32 -1.69 10.40
C GLU A 64 12.95 -1.31 11.83
N THR A 65 12.75 -0.02 12.06
CA THR A 65 12.33 0.52 13.36
C THR A 65 11.06 1.31 13.20
N LYS A 66 10.42 1.66 14.30
CA LYS A 66 9.25 2.54 14.25
C LYS A 66 9.67 3.88 13.62
N ASP A 67 9.04 4.24 12.52
CA ASP A 67 9.49 5.34 11.68
C ASP A 67 8.35 6.30 11.37
N PHE A 68 8.13 7.23 12.28
CA PHE A 68 7.04 8.20 12.15
C PHE A 68 7.22 9.08 10.91
N ALA A 69 8.44 9.43 10.57
CA ALA A 69 8.69 10.31 9.42
C ALA A 69 8.25 9.66 8.11
N ARG A 70 8.57 8.38 7.93
CA ARG A 70 8.17 7.67 6.72
C ARG A 70 6.69 7.38 6.70
N GLU A 71 6.09 7.09 7.86
CA GLU A 71 4.63 6.97 7.92
C GLU A 71 3.96 8.26 7.46
N THR A 72 4.48 9.40 7.88
CA THR A 72 3.93 10.69 7.45
C THR A 72 4.05 10.88 5.94
N LEU A 73 5.17 10.46 5.35
CA LEU A 73 5.33 10.53 3.89
C LEU A 73 4.25 9.72 3.17
N VAL A 74 4.00 8.51 3.64
CA VAL A 74 2.98 7.66 3.03
C VAL A 74 1.59 8.25 3.24
N GLU A 75 1.30 8.72 4.44
CA GLU A 75 0.00 9.31 4.75
C GLU A 75 -0.26 10.56 3.92
N THR A 76 0.76 11.35 3.67
CA THR A 76 0.64 12.49 2.78
C THR A 76 0.35 12.04 1.34
N ALA A 77 1.02 10.99 0.88
CA ALA A 77 0.77 10.46 -0.45
C ALA A 77 -0.64 9.90 -0.59
N LEU A 78 -1.22 9.39 0.51
CA LEU A 78 -2.56 8.83 0.52
C LEU A 78 -3.64 9.84 0.92
N ALA A 79 -3.32 11.12 0.97
CA ALA A 79 -4.23 12.14 1.49
C ALA A 79 -5.56 12.21 0.74
N ASP A 80 -5.59 11.81 -0.54
CA ASP A 80 -6.82 11.86 -1.33
C ASP A 80 -7.72 10.65 -1.12
N TYR A 81 -7.28 9.69 -0.31
CA TYR A 81 -8.06 8.48 -0.04
C TYR A 81 -8.40 8.41 1.44
N PRO A 82 -9.60 7.94 1.78
CA PRO A 82 -9.83 7.57 3.18
C PRO A 82 -9.00 6.33 3.49
N TRP A 83 -8.24 6.36 4.56
CA TRP A 83 -7.40 5.22 4.92
C TRP A 83 -7.56 4.86 6.39
N GLN A 84 -7.35 3.57 6.64
CA GLN A 84 -7.28 3.04 8.00
C GLN A 84 -5.90 2.43 8.18
N LYS A 85 -5.36 2.58 9.36
CA LYS A 85 -3.97 2.24 9.64
C LYS A 85 -3.90 1.17 10.73
N THR A 86 -3.09 0.16 10.50
CA THR A 86 -2.81 -0.89 11.48
C THR A 86 -1.31 -1.09 11.56
N GLU A 87 -0.78 -1.13 12.77
CA GLU A 87 0.64 -1.39 12.97
C GLU A 87 0.83 -2.84 13.37
N ILE A 88 1.74 -3.53 12.70
CA ILE A 88 2.06 -4.93 12.97
C ILE A 88 3.57 -5.05 13.11
N TYR A 89 4.03 -5.71 14.18
CA TYR A 89 5.44 -6.05 14.30
C TYR A 89 5.65 -7.50 13.86
N ILE A 90 6.52 -7.70 12.88
CA ILE A 90 6.81 -9.03 12.34
C ILE A 90 8.07 -9.54 13.04
N SER A 91 7.87 -10.33 14.07
CA SER A 91 9.00 -10.77 14.91
C SER A 91 9.97 -11.67 14.17
N THR A 92 9.51 -12.47 13.23
CA THR A 92 10.38 -13.34 12.45
C THR A 92 11.32 -12.56 11.55
N GLU A 93 10.89 -11.40 11.07
CA GLU A 93 11.68 -10.54 10.20
C GLU A 93 12.27 -9.34 10.93
N LYS A 94 11.91 -9.18 12.21
CA LYS A 94 12.38 -8.08 13.05
C LYS A 94 12.15 -6.71 12.39
N CYS A 95 10.93 -6.50 11.91
CA CYS A 95 10.57 -5.25 11.28
C CYS A 95 9.12 -4.90 11.57
N TYR A 96 8.79 -3.64 11.31
CA TYR A 96 7.41 -3.16 11.41
C TYR A 96 6.77 -3.19 10.03
N MET A 97 5.50 -3.53 10.00
CA MET A 97 4.68 -3.38 8.82
C MET A 97 3.51 -2.48 9.20
N ILE A 98 3.41 -1.33 8.55
CA ILE A 98 2.28 -0.42 8.73
C ILE A 98 1.35 -0.64 7.57
N LEU A 99 0.16 -1.14 7.86
CA LEU A 99 -0.84 -1.44 6.86
C LEU A 99 -1.80 -0.27 6.74
N TYR A 100 -1.95 0.24 5.54
CA TYR A 100 -2.97 1.22 5.20
C TYR A 100 -3.98 0.55 4.30
N GLU A 101 -5.22 0.53 4.72
CA GLU A 101 -6.30 0.00 3.90
C GLU A 101 -7.04 1.17 3.28
N ILE A 102 -7.10 1.20 1.96
CA ILE A 102 -7.72 2.30 1.22
C ILE A 102 -8.68 1.74 0.18
N GLU A 103 -9.47 2.62 -0.36
CA GLU A 103 -10.40 2.29 -1.44
C GLU A 103 -10.16 3.26 -2.59
N VAL A 104 -9.98 2.74 -3.77
CA VAL A 104 -9.69 3.54 -4.97
C VAL A 104 -10.74 3.38 -6.04
#